data_2e67fd3ab53fddd5d9b86674d7a2f7e5
#
_entry.id   2e67fd3ab53fddd5d9b86674d7a2f7e5
#
_cell.length_a   1.000
_cell.length_b   1.000
_cell.length_c   1.000
_cell.angle_alpha   90.00
_cell.angle_beta   90.00
_cell.angle_gamma   90.00
#
_symmetry.space_group_name_H-M   'P 1'
#
loop_
_entity.id
_entity.type
_entity.pdbx_description
1 polymer ?
#
loop_
_entity_poly.entity_id
_entity_poly.type
_entity_poly.pdbx_seq_one_letter_code
_entity_poly.pdbx_strand_id
1 'polypeptide(L)'
;MNISNYLDAIAKPFQGLAPWILRLVLGTSFILHGIGKFPLPPEGMVIWFESMGIFAPEIVASMVALGEVGAGAAIILGGALGSSGHLITRLAGGAVVVIMIGALYLAHSSWFADFLTPFVDGDIEVCSNLKSRPGYMHFIYSEQMYLLFLGLYFAIKGNN
;
A
#
# COMPACT_ATOMS: atom_id res chain seq x y z
N MET A 1 25.14 5.76 33.23
CA MET A 1 24.34 6.19 32.06
C MET A 1 23.38 5.07 31.77
N ASN A 2 22.06 5.32 31.74
CA ASN A 2 21.06 4.29 31.52
C ASN A 2 21.11 3.89 30.03
N ILE A 3 20.89 2.60 29.73
CA ILE A 3 20.86 2.05 28.35
C ILE A 3 19.93 2.87 27.44
N SER A 4 18.78 3.32 27.97
CA SER A 4 17.86 4.20 27.25
C SER A 4 18.53 5.48 26.74
N ASN A 5 19.27 6.18 27.59
CA ASN A 5 19.94 7.44 27.22
C ASN A 5 21.03 7.21 26.16
N TYR A 6 21.68 6.05 26.16
CA TYR A 6 22.67 5.69 25.16
C TYR A 6 22.01 5.41 23.79
N LEU A 7 20.91 4.66 23.77
CA LEU A 7 20.14 4.40 22.56
C LEU A 7 19.52 5.67 21.99
N ASP A 8 18.99 6.55 22.86
CA ASP A 8 18.45 7.84 22.44
C ASP A 8 19.53 8.74 21.80
N ALA A 9 20.75 8.73 22.36
CA ALA A 9 21.86 9.50 21.81
C ALA A 9 22.27 9.00 20.39
N ILE A 10 22.22 7.69 20.16
CA ILE A 10 22.50 7.10 18.84
C ILE A 10 21.34 7.42 17.86
N ALA A 11 20.09 7.31 18.30
CA ALA A 11 18.92 7.48 17.44
C ALA A 11 18.67 8.95 17.05
N LYS A 12 18.96 9.89 17.94
CA LYS A 12 18.64 11.31 17.79
C LYS A 12 19.07 11.93 16.44
N PRO A 13 20.29 11.71 15.90
CA PRO A 13 20.68 12.29 14.62
C PRO A 13 19.90 11.72 13.43
N PHE A 14 19.26 10.56 13.57
CA PHE A 14 18.54 9.88 12.51
C PHE A 14 17.01 10.05 12.58
N GLN A 15 16.49 10.70 13.62
CA GLN A 15 15.04 10.86 13.80
C GLN A 15 14.36 11.56 12.61
N GLY A 16 15.04 12.51 11.98
CA GLY A 16 14.54 13.20 10.78
C GLY A 16 14.47 12.32 9.53
N LEU A 17 15.22 11.20 9.49
CA LEU A 17 15.21 10.28 8.35
C LEU A 17 14.02 9.30 8.40
N ALA A 18 13.50 8.98 9.57
CA ALA A 18 12.45 7.99 9.72
C ALA A 18 11.21 8.29 8.85
N PRO A 19 10.62 9.49 8.88
CA PRO A 19 9.50 9.80 8.00
C PRO A 19 9.88 9.79 6.51
N TRP A 20 11.13 10.10 6.15
CA TRP A 20 11.60 10.04 4.77
C TRP A 20 11.75 8.61 4.27
N ILE A 21 12.25 7.69 5.09
CA ILE A 21 12.32 6.26 4.74
C ILE A 21 10.92 5.74 4.43
N LEU A 22 9.93 6.04 5.29
CA LEU A 22 8.55 5.62 5.07
C LEU A 22 7.95 6.22 3.79
N ARG A 23 8.24 7.50 3.50
CA ARG A 23 7.79 8.16 2.25
C ARG A 23 8.39 7.54 1.01
N LEU A 24 9.69 7.27 1.04
CA LEU A 24 10.37 6.65 -0.10
C LEU A 24 9.86 5.25 -0.34
N VAL A 25 9.69 4.44 0.70
CA VAL A 25 9.15 3.08 0.56
C VAL A 25 7.74 3.12 -0.02
N LEU A 26 6.82 3.86 0.59
CA LEU A 26 5.44 3.95 0.12
C LEU A 26 5.35 4.58 -1.27
N GLY A 27 5.98 5.73 -1.46
CA GLY A 27 5.90 6.49 -2.71
C GLY A 27 6.51 5.74 -3.88
N THR A 28 7.69 5.14 -3.70
CA THR A 28 8.34 4.35 -4.76
C THR A 28 7.54 3.09 -5.09
N SER A 29 7.03 2.38 -4.08
CA SER A 29 6.18 1.20 -4.30
C SER A 29 4.96 1.57 -5.15
N PHE A 30 4.24 2.63 -4.80
CA PHE A 30 3.07 3.09 -5.55
C PHE A 30 3.40 3.55 -6.97
N ILE A 31 4.51 4.28 -7.16
CA ILE A 31 4.96 4.67 -8.50
C ILE A 31 5.27 3.45 -9.36
N LEU A 32 5.99 2.48 -8.83
CA LEU A 32 6.36 1.26 -9.57
C LEU A 32 5.13 0.41 -9.90
N HIS A 33 4.19 0.26 -8.97
CA HIS A 33 2.92 -0.43 -9.21
C HIS A 33 2.10 0.25 -10.32
N GLY A 34 2.03 1.58 -10.31
CA GLY A 34 1.32 2.34 -11.33
C GLY A 34 2.01 2.29 -12.69
N ILE A 35 3.32 2.49 -12.76
CA ILE A 35 4.10 2.44 -14.01
C ILE A 35 4.03 1.04 -14.63
N GLY A 36 4.04 -0.02 -13.83
CA GLY A 36 3.90 -1.40 -14.30
C GLY A 36 2.58 -1.69 -15.03
N LYS A 37 1.60 -0.77 -14.97
CA LYS A 37 0.30 -0.86 -15.65
C LYS A 37 0.27 -0.13 -17.00
N PHE A 38 1.35 0.50 -17.43
CA PHE A 38 1.42 1.17 -18.73
C PHE A 38 1.77 0.18 -19.85
N PRO A 39 1.30 0.39 -21.11
CA PRO A 39 0.55 1.56 -21.58
C PRO A 39 -0.91 1.57 -21.13
N LEU A 40 -1.54 2.75 -21.17
CA LEU A 40 -2.95 2.94 -20.79
C LEU A 40 -3.89 2.80 -22.02
N PRO A 41 -5.09 2.21 -21.82
CA PRO A 41 -5.55 1.52 -20.62
C PRO A 41 -4.81 0.19 -20.39
N PRO A 42 -4.58 -0.26 -19.16
CA PRO A 42 -3.90 -1.52 -18.88
C PRO A 42 -4.81 -2.71 -19.23
N GLU A 43 -4.54 -3.36 -20.36
CA GLU A 43 -5.41 -4.37 -20.97
C GLU A 43 -5.82 -5.50 -20.01
N GLY A 44 -4.86 -6.07 -19.28
CA GLY A 44 -5.15 -7.13 -18.32
C GLY A 44 -6.10 -6.71 -17.19
N MET A 45 -5.99 -5.46 -16.73
CA MET A 45 -6.89 -4.91 -15.71
C MET A 45 -8.27 -4.60 -16.26
N VAL A 46 -8.34 -4.13 -17.53
CA VAL A 46 -9.60 -3.88 -18.23
C VAL A 46 -10.40 -5.18 -18.32
N ILE A 47 -9.80 -6.24 -18.88
CA ILE A 47 -10.45 -7.56 -19.00
C ILE A 47 -10.93 -8.07 -17.64
N TRP A 48 -10.11 -7.91 -16.62
CA TRP A 48 -10.48 -8.33 -15.27
C TRP A 48 -11.65 -7.52 -14.70
N PHE A 49 -11.67 -6.20 -14.88
CA PHE A 49 -12.77 -5.34 -14.44
C PHE A 49 -14.07 -5.61 -15.21
N GLU A 50 -13.97 -5.90 -16.51
CA GLU A 50 -15.11 -6.34 -17.33
C GLU A 50 -15.73 -7.64 -16.78
N SER A 51 -14.89 -8.60 -16.42
CA SER A 51 -15.35 -9.88 -15.85
C SER A 51 -16.10 -9.73 -14.52
N MET A 52 -15.85 -8.62 -13.81
CA MET A 52 -16.56 -8.27 -12.57
C MET A 52 -17.75 -7.34 -12.78
N GLY A 53 -18.05 -6.96 -14.03
CA GLY A 53 -19.15 -6.05 -14.36
C GLY A 53 -18.92 -4.61 -13.91
N ILE A 54 -17.66 -4.18 -13.75
CA ILE A 54 -17.33 -2.79 -13.40
C ILE A 54 -17.69 -1.88 -14.59
N PHE A 55 -18.43 -0.81 -14.29
CA PHE A 55 -18.80 0.19 -15.30
C PHE A 55 -17.56 0.94 -15.81
N ALA A 56 -17.47 1.14 -17.14
CA ALA A 56 -16.37 1.82 -17.82
C ALA A 56 -14.98 1.31 -17.40
N PRO A 57 -14.68 0.01 -17.57
CA PRO A 57 -13.49 -0.64 -17.03
C PRO A 57 -12.17 -0.01 -17.52
N GLU A 58 -12.12 0.47 -18.77
CA GLU A 58 -10.94 1.15 -19.33
C GLU A 58 -10.62 2.45 -18.57
N ILE A 59 -11.66 3.23 -18.24
CA ILE A 59 -11.50 4.49 -17.51
C ILE A 59 -11.07 4.18 -16.09
N VAL A 60 -11.74 3.25 -15.41
CA VAL A 60 -11.44 2.90 -14.02
C VAL A 60 -10.02 2.31 -13.90
N ALA A 61 -9.63 1.41 -14.81
CA ALA A 61 -8.28 0.84 -14.84
C ALA A 61 -7.19 1.90 -15.04
N SER A 62 -7.44 2.84 -15.97
CA SER A 62 -6.53 3.95 -16.22
C SER A 62 -6.44 4.90 -15.01
N MET A 63 -7.57 5.20 -14.36
CA MET A 63 -7.60 6.02 -13.14
C MET A 63 -6.84 5.37 -11.98
N VAL A 64 -6.93 4.06 -11.81
CA VAL A 64 -6.16 3.33 -10.80
C VAL A 64 -4.66 3.47 -11.08
N ALA A 65 -4.22 3.20 -12.31
CA ALA A 65 -2.81 3.31 -12.69
C ALA A 65 -2.25 4.72 -12.47
N LEU A 66 -2.98 5.75 -12.93
CA LEU A 66 -2.59 7.16 -12.74
C LEU A 66 -2.67 7.58 -11.27
N GLY A 67 -3.68 7.08 -10.55
CA GLY A 67 -3.86 7.34 -9.12
C GLY A 67 -2.70 6.79 -8.29
N GLU A 68 -2.20 5.61 -8.62
CA GLU A 68 -1.02 5.03 -7.95
C GLU A 68 0.24 5.87 -8.20
N VAL A 69 0.54 6.20 -9.46
CA VAL A 69 1.70 7.06 -9.78
C VAL A 69 1.58 8.42 -9.11
N GLY A 70 0.40 9.05 -9.22
CA GLY A 70 0.14 10.36 -8.66
C GLY A 70 0.21 10.39 -7.13
N ALA A 71 -0.40 9.43 -6.45
CA ALA A 71 -0.36 9.32 -4.99
C ALA A 71 1.08 9.06 -4.50
N GLY A 72 1.80 8.14 -5.16
CA GLY A 72 3.20 7.86 -4.80
C GLY A 72 4.10 9.08 -4.96
N ALA A 73 4.00 9.79 -6.08
CA ALA A 73 4.73 11.02 -6.32
C ALA A 73 4.37 12.11 -5.31
N ALA A 74 3.06 12.26 -5.00
CA ALA A 74 2.57 13.27 -4.06
C ALA A 74 3.03 13.00 -2.60
N ILE A 75 3.17 11.74 -2.19
CA ILE A 75 3.76 11.38 -0.88
C ILE A 75 5.20 11.88 -0.77
N ILE A 76 6.01 11.68 -1.81
CA ILE A 76 7.42 12.09 -1.81
C ILE A 76 7.53 13.62 -1.90
N LEU A 77 6.89 14.22 -2.90
CA LEU A 77 6.94 15.67 -3.15
C LEU A 77 6.32 16.47 -2.00
N GLY A 78 5.22 15.99 -1.43
CA GLY A 78 4.59 16.61 -0.27
C GLY A 78 5.54 16.71 0.93
N GLY A 79 6.40 15.70 1.14
CA GLY A 79 7.44 15.75 2.15
C GLY A 79 8.49 16.84 1.87
N ALA A 80 8.90 16.98 0.61
CA ALA A 80 9.92 17.96 0.21
C ALA A 80 9.41 19.42 0.33
N LEU A 81 8.10 19.63 0.23
CA LEU A 81 7.48 20.95 0.37
C LEU A 81 7.29 21.41 1.83
N GLY A 82 7.71 20.62 2.81
CA GLY A 82 7.61 20.95 4.23
C GLY A 82 6.17 21.24 4.68
N SER A 83 5.95 22.37 5.35
CA SER A 83 4.61 22.73 5.84
C SER A 83 3.57 22.94 4.72
N SER A 84 3.99 23.47 3.57
CA SER A 84 3.10 23.66 2.40
C SER A 84 2.65 22.32 1.79
N GLY A 85 3.46 21.26 1.94
CA GLY A 85 3.15 19.92 1.47
C GLY A 85 2.26 19.10 2.41
N HIS A 86 1.88 19.65 3.57
CA HIS A 86 1.10 18.92 4.58
C HIS A 86 -0.24 18.40 4.03
N LEU A 87 -1.01 19.26 3.35
CA LEU A 87 -2.27 18.87 2.75
C LEU A 87 -2.07 17.85 1.62
N ILE A 88 -1.06 18.08 0.77
CA ILE A 88 -0.73 17.17 -0.35
C ILE A 88 -0.44 15.77 0.20
N THR A 89 0.39 15.68 1.23
CA THR A 89 0.72 14.40 1.88
C THR A 89 -0.51 13.70 2.44
N ARG A 90 -1.42 14.43 3.09
CA ARG A 90 -2.64 13.85 3.66
C ARG A 90 -3.60 13.35 2.57
N LEU A 91 -3.80 14.13 1.53
CA LEU A 91 -4.65 13.72 0.40
C LEU A 91 -4.06 12.51 -0.33
N ALA A 92 -2.75 12.51 -0.56
CA ALA A 92 -2.05 11.39 -1.16
C ALA A 92 -2.15 10.12 -0.30
N GLY A 93 -1.94 10.23 1.02
CA GLY A 93 -2.16 9.13 1.97
C GLY A 93 -3.58 8.60 1.93
N GLY A 94 -4.57 9.48 1.87
CA GLY A 94 -5.99 9.11 1.70
C GLY A 94 -6.26 8.38 0.39
N ALA A 95 -5.67 8.83 -0.71
CA ALA A 95 -5.77 8.16 -2.01
C ALA A 95 -5.16 6.74 -1.96
N VAL A 96 -4.00 6.58 -1.33
CA VAL A 96 -3.39 5.26 -1.10
C VAL A 96 -4.36 4.34 -0.34
N VAL A 97 -4.97 4.83 0.74
CA VAL A 97 -5.94 4.06 1.54
C VAL A 97 -7.11 3.59 0.67
N VAL A 98 -7.71 4.48 -0.11
CA VAL A 98 -8.84 4.14 -0.98
C VAL A 98 -8.45 3.09 -2.03
N ILE A 99 -7.31 3.27 -2.69
CA ILE A 99 -6.81 2.33 -3.71
C ILE A 99 -6.53 0.96 -3.07
N MET A 100 -5.90 0.92 -1.90
CA MET A 100 -5.60 -0.34 -1.22
C MET A 100 -6.84 -1.06 -0.68
N ILE A 101 -7.84 -0.34 -0.17
CA ILE A 101 -9.14 -0.94 0.20
C ILE A 101 -9.81 -1.54 -1.05
N GLY A 102 -9.81 -0.80 -2.16
CA GLY A 102 -10.32 -1.31 -3.43
C GLY A 102 -9.60 -2.59 -3.89
N ALA A 103 -8.26 -2.59 -3.85
CA ALA A 103 -7.45 -3.74 -4.22
C ALA A 103 -7.72 -4.96 -3.31
N LEU A 104 -7.81 -4.76 -1.99
CA LEU A 104 -8.14 -5.82 -1.05
C LEU A 104 -9.55 -6.37 -1.29
N TYR A 105 -10.53 -5.50 -1.51
CA TYR A 105 -11.91 -5.91 -1.71
C TYR A 105 -12.11 -6.63 -3.06
N LEU A 106 -11.54 -6.12 -4.14
CA LEU A 106 -11.75 -6.66 -5.50
C LEU A 106 -10.84 -7.86 -5.79
N ALA A 107 -9.55 -7.75 -5.49
CA ALA A 107 -8.57 -8.77 -5.87
C ALA A 107 -8.40 -9.86 -4.82
N HIS A 108 -8.71 -9.57 -3.56
CA HIS A 108 -8.41 -10.43 -2.42
C HIS A 108 -9.62 -10.70 -1.51
N SER A 109 -10.84 -10.60 -2.06
CA SER A 109 -12.09 -10.84 -1.30
C SER A 109 -12.13 -12.24 -0.66
N SER A 110 -11.51 -13.23 -1.28
CA SER A 110 -11.38 -14.58 -0.71
C SER A 110 -10.61 -14.60 0.62
N TRP A 111 -9.67 -13.68 0.83
CA TRP A 111 -8.93 -13.58 2.10
C TRP A 111 -9.84 -13.22 3.27
N PHE A 112 -10.91 -12.47 3.02
CA PHE A 112 -11.91 -12.15 4.04
C PHE A 112 -12.90 -13.29 4.24
N ALA A 113 -13.30 -13.98 3.18
CA ALA A 113 -14.20 -15.14 3.27
C ALA A 113 -13.52 -16.28 4.04
N ASP A 114 -12.24 -16.51 3.79
CA ASP A 114 -11.45 -17.59 4.40
C ASP A 114 -10.74 -17.17 5.70
N PHE A 115 -10.96 -15.94 6.17
CA PHE A 115 -10.25 -15.37 7.33
C PHE A 115 -10.40 -16.22 8.59
N LEU A 116 -11.57 -16.81 8.78
CA LEU A 116 -11.92 -17.62 9.96
C LEU A 116 -11.87 -19.13 9.69
N THR A 117 -11.52 -19.57 8.48
CA THR A 117 -11.38 -21.00 8.24
C THR A 117 -10.20 -21.53 9.03
N PRO A 118 -10.43 -22.50 9.95
CA PRO A 118 -9.33 -23.09 10.71
C PRO A 118 -8.36 -23.80 9.77
N PHE A 119 -7.12 -23.94 10.20
CA PHE A 119 -6.15 -24.83 9.55
C PHE A 119 -6.83 -26.18 9.30
N VAL A 120 -7.09 -26.49 8.06
CA VAL A 120 -7.35 -27.87 7.68
C VAL A 120 -5.98 -28.53 7.63
N ASP A 121 -5.79 -29.54 8.48
CA ASP A 121 -4.59 -30.34 8.55
C ASP A 121 -4.14 -30.77 7.14
N GLY A 122 -3.12 -30.17 6.64
CA GLY A 122 -2.47 -30.48 5.38
C GLY A 122 -1.04 -30.07 5.49
N ASP A 123 -0.17 -31.01 5.38
CA ASP A 123 1.28 -30.99 5.44
C ASP A 123 1.91 -29.60 5.26
N ILE A 124 2.72 -29.21 6.25
CA ILE A 124 3.56 -28.04 6.23
C ILE A 124 4.64 -28.24 5.16
N GLU A 125 4.29 -28.14 3.91
CA GLU A 125 5.25 -27.84 2.84
C GLU A 125 5.51 -26.34 2.88
N VAL A 126 6.50 -26.02 3.68
CA VAL A 126 7.05 -24.69 3.85
C VAL A 126 7.47 -24.13 2.49
N CYS A 127 6.88 -23.02 2.11
CA CYS A 127 7.29 -22.08 1.06
C CYS A 127 6.87 -22.31 -0.39
N SER A 128 6.22 -23.37 -0.80
CA SER A 128 5.86 -23.52 -2.22
C SER A 128 4.40 -23.28 -2.59
N ASN A 129 3.49 -23.20 -1.63
CA ASN A 129 2.06 -22.98 -1.91
C ASN A 129 1.42 -21.92 -1.01
N LEU A 130 1.48 -20.67 -1.47
CA LEU A 130 0.69 -19.58 -0.87
C LEU A 130 -0.82 -19.87 -0.83
N LYS A 131 -1.30 -20.79 -1.66
CA LYS A 131 -2.72 -21.17 -1.74
C LYS A 131 -3.23 -21.99 -0.54
N SER A 132 -2.35 -22.56 0.28
CA SER A 132 -2.76 -23.40 1.43
C SER A 132 -2.75 -22.65 2.77
N ARG A 133 -2.46 -21.35 2.79
CA ARG A 133 -2.44 -20.57 4.03
C ARG A 133 -3.82 -20.05 4.38
N PRO A 134 -4.18 -20.01 5.69
CA PRO A 134 -5.43 -19.38 6.13
C PRO A 134 -5.52 -17.92 5.65
N GLY A 135 -6.72 -17.46 5.34
CA GLY A 135 -6.96 -16.12 4.80
C GLY A 135 -6.34 -14.99 5.61
N TYR A 136 -6.34 -15.10 6.96
CA TYR A 136 -5.68 -14.10 7.83
C TYR A 136 -4.17 -14.01 7.63
N MET A 137 -3.49 -15.11 7.27
CA MET A 137 -2.05 -15.07 6.98
C MET A 137 -1.77 -14.35 5.67
N HIS A 138 -2.59 -14.55 4.64
CA HIS A 138 -2.49 -13.78 3.41
C HIS A 138 -2.67 -12.28 3.68
N PHE A 139 -3.65 -11.95 4.52
CA PHE A 139 -3.94 -10.57 4.90
C PHE A 139 -2.76 -9.93 5.67
N ILE A 140 -2.23 -10.60 6.71
CA ILE A 140 -1.14 -10.07 7.54
C ILE A 140 0.17 -9.92 6.75
N TYR A 141 0.48 -10.86 5.86
CA TYR A 141 1.74 -10.84 5.09
C TYR A 141 1.61 -10.19 3.72
N SER A 142 0.45 -9.60 3.39
CA SER A 142 0.27 -8.95 2.10
C SER A 142 0.95 -7.58 2.06
N GLU A 143 1.59 -7.28 0.94
CA GLU A 143 2.13 -5.95 0.66
C GLU A 143 1.04 -4.87 0.78
N GLN A 144 -0.17 -5.18 0.32
CA GLN A 144 -1.32 -4.28 0.35
C GLN A 144 -1.65 -3.78 1.75
N MET A 145 -1.51 -4.63 2.76
CA MET A 145 -1.73 -4.24 4.15
C MET A 145 -0.70 -3.24 4.65
N TYR A 146 0.57 -3.47 4.35
CA TYR A 146 1.61 -2.52 4.74
C TYR A 146 1.43 -1.18 4.04
N LEU A 147 1.10 -1.18 2.76
CA LEU A 147 0.83 0.03 2.00
C LEU A 147 -0.41 0.77 2.51
N LEU A 148 -1.48 0.03 2.89
CA LEU A 148 -2.68 0.58 3.51
C LEU A 148 -2.35 1.33 4.81
N PHE A 149 -1.61 0.69 5.72
CA PHE A 149 -1.27 1.31 7.00
C PHE A 149 -0.30 2.48 6.85
N LEU A 150 0.65 2.40 5.93
CA LEU A 150 1.52 3.54 5.61
C LEU A 150 0.72 4.70 5.00
N GLY A 151 -0.23 4.41 4.12
CA GLY A 151 -1.16 5.41 3.58
C GLY A 151 -1.97 6.08 4.69
N LEU A 152 -2.53 5.28 5.60
CA LEU A 152 -3.28 5.77 6.76
C LEU A 152 -2.40 6.64 7.69
N TYR A 153 -1.17 6.22 7.94
CA TYR A 153 -0.21 7.02 8.70
C TYR A 153 -0.04 8.42 8.09
N PHE A 154 0.20 8.53 6.79
CA PHE A 154 0.36 9.82 6.13
C PHE A 154 -0.93 10.60 5.99
N ALA A 155 -2.08 9.94 5.85
CA ALA A 155 -3.39 10.60 5.84
C ALA A 155 -3.70 11.30 7.19
N ILE A 156 -3.31 10.66 8.30
CA ILE A 156 -3.51 11.21 9.65
C ILE A 156 -2.43 12.23 10.00
N LYS A 157 -1.17 11.86 9.83
CA LYS A 157 -0.01 12.63 10.31
C LYS A 157 0.35 13.80 9.38
N GLY A 158 0.28 13.62 8.09
CA GLY A 158 0.79 14.59 7.12
C GLY A 158 2.31 14.74 7.21
N ASN A 159 2.79 15.98 7.32
CA ASN A 159 4.21 16.32 7.44
C ASN A 159 4.66 16.61 8.90
N ASN A 160 3.75 16.52 9.86
CA ASN A 160 4.04 16.84 11.27
C ASN A 160 4.72 15.68 12.01
#